data_57ec74488aa043fa9555bd703abe072e
#
_entry.id   57ec74488aa043fa9555bd703abe072e
#
_cell.length_a   1.000
_cell.length_b   1.000
_cell.length_c   1.000
_cell.angle_alpha   90.00
_cell.angle_beta   90.00
_cell.angle_gamma   90.00
#
_symmetry.space_group_name_H-M   'P 1'
#
loop_
_entity.id
_entity.type
_entity.pdbx_description
1 polymer ?
#
loop_
_entity_poly.entity_id
_entity_poly.type
_entity_poly.pdbx_seq_one_letter_code
_entity_poly.pdbx_strand_id
1 'polypeptide(L)'
;MWEVNTGKPIHTFSHSGIVTTVCFSPDGRFILSGSWDKTLKIWNVVTGKEIATLIAVDSTDWVVTTPAGLFDASPGAMDLMHYVVNDYTDQNEPWKVIELNQLKQRYYQPGLLPILMGFSQEPLRQVPAFENVNLPPSIQLSLKGEALTVKLINRRGGIGRIAVFINGAEVVDDLRANPQRDVNQNVLTLTLPLTRFANRFDMLNTIRVVAANGANWLNSRPAEIRYRTGGTTRGGIAEKPSSPGVRKTARLRAVVVGTSNVGLHFAHTDAEQIANGLQLAATELLGPTNVSVQRLVTKPGAPPQSTKADIVKALEAAQKTRPEDLFVLHLSGHAINYGGQDGDLYYLTAGATSADASYLTDPAIRQTYALSSQELTQFLNLIPARKKLLILDVCAAGKGAEKLLVAARDIPASQIRALDRLQERTGFYVLAGSAADAVSYEASVYGQGLLTYALLKGLRGAALRREGSEEFVDVEKWLGYAVEQVPLLAKGIGGIQQPFYRGIQNQRSFDVGRVTEEVKAKIRISEPKPVLLVRSFQEETQFDDVLDLKNKVENALNDLIATRGADAPVLTMEAKDYPGAYTLSGRYTLRGEEISVSCKVFRATVAVGEFVVTGTKSKLPELAQSVLTRAQALVKP
;
A
#
# COMPACT_ATOMS: atom_id res chain seq x y z
N MET A 1 3.92 -37.50 20.66
CA MET A 1 5.35 -37.30 21.03
C MET A 1 5.64 -38.09 22.29
N TRP A 2 6.79 -38.74 22.38
CA TRP A 2 7.17 -39.63 23.44
C TRP A 2 8.55 -39.26 23.97
N GLU A 3 8.76 -39.46 25.26
CA GLU A 3 10.10 -39.34 25.86
C GLU A 3 10.94 -40.58 25.52
N VAL A 4 12.07 -40.38 24.85
CA VAL A 4 12.88 -41.48 24.34
C VAL A 4 13.40 -42.41 25.43
N ASN A 5 13.82 -41.83 26.58
CA ASN A 5 14.43 -42.61 27.66
C ASN A 5 13.43 -43.44 28.47
N THR A 6 12.20 -42.99 28.57
CA THR A 6 11.17 -43.61 29.45
C THR A 6 10.04 -44.26 28.67
N GLY A 7 9.91 -43.97 27.37
CA GLY A 7 8.80 -44.42 26.53
C GLY A 7 7.44 -43.84 26.93
N LYS A 8 7.42 -42.81 27.77
CA LYS A 8 6.17 -42.19 28.22
C LYS A 8 5.65 -41.19 27.17
N PRO A 9 4.32 -41.13 26.95
CA PRO A 9 3.73 -40.12 26.10
C PRO A 9 3.86 -38.74 26.77
N ILE A 10 4.34 -37.74 26.01
CA ILE A 10 4.42 -36.34 26.44
C ILE A 10 3.19 -35.58 25.94
N HIS A 11 2.94 -35.64 24.63
CA HIS A 11 1.81 -34.96 23.99
C HIS A 11 1.19 -35.84 22.89
N THR A 12 -0.12 -35.70 22.71
CA THR A 12 -0.87 -36.26 21.58
C THR A 12 -1.40 -35.12 20.72
N PHE A 13 -1.13 -35.19 19.41
CA PHE A 13 -1.56 -34.21 18.42
C PHE A 13 -2.64 -34.85 17.54
N SER A 14 -3.74 -34.15 17.33
CA SER A 14 -4.91 -34.74 16.68
C SER A 14 -5.32 -34.00 15.40
N HIS A 15 -5.65 -34.78 14.38
CA HIS A 15 -6.30 -34.35 13.15
C HIS A 15 -7.66 -35.04 13.02
N SER A 16 -8.55 -34.54 12.18
CA SER A 16 -9.82 -35.18 11.84
C SER A 16 -9.68 -36.28 10.79
N GLY A 17 -8.53 -36.35 10.09
CA GLY A 17 -8.20 -37.36 9.11
C GLY A 17 -6.87 -38.06 9.39
N ILE A 18 -6.48 -38.96 8.49
CA ILE A 18 -5.22 -39.72 8.60
C ILE A 18 -4.03 -38.76 8.50
N VAL A 19 -3.12 -38.79 9.47
CA VAL A 19 -1.86 -38.04 9.43
C VAL A 19 -0.89 -38.72 8.50
N THR A 20 -0.40 -38.00 7.48
CA THR A 20 0.48 -38.51 6.44
C THR A 20 1.93 -38.12 6.63
N THR A 21 2.18 -37.01 7.30
CA THR A 21 3.53 -36.48 7.51
C THR A 21 3.64 -35.75 8.83
N VAL A 22 4.82 -35.83 9.44
CA VAL A 22 5.18 -35.09 10.67
C VAL A 22 6.64 -34.71 10.59
N CYS A 23 6.98 -33.48 10.93
CA CYS A 23 8.36 -33.03 11.08
C CYS A 23 8.49 -31.99 12.20
N PHE A 24 9.70 -31.90 12.77
CA PHE A 24 10.06 -30.81 13.67
C PHE A 24 10.57 -29.61 12.89
N SER A 25 10.34 -28.41 13.42
CA SER A 25 11.06 -27.22 12.95
C SER A 25 12.56 -27.38 13.26
N PRO A 26 13.47 -26.75 12.49
CA PRO A 26 14.91 -26.85 12.71
C PRO A 26 15.37 -26.42 14.10
N ASP A 27 14.65 -25.50 14.73
CA ASP A 27 14.91 -24.99 16.08
C ASP A 27 14.27 -25.82 17.19
N GLY A 28 13.51 -26.89 16.83
CA GLY A 28 12.83 -27.80 17.75
C GLY A 28 11.65 -27.21 18.52
N ARG A 29 11.22 -25.98 18.23
CA ARG A 29 10.12 -25.32 18.95
C ARG A 29 8.74 -25.79 18.50
N PHE A 30 8.63 -26.24 17.25
CA PHE A 30 7.36 -26.56 16.61
C PHE A 30 7.37 -27.96 15.99
N ILE A 31 6.18 -28.56 15.91
CA ILE A 31 5.89 -29.74 15.10
C ILE A 31 4.93 -29.32 14.01
N LEU A 32 5.18 -29.73 12.77
CA LEU A 32 4.27 -29.64 11.65
C LEU A 32 3.72 -31.03 11.36
N SER A 33 2.40 -31.10 11.16
CA SER A 33 1.74 -32.35 10.75
C SER A 33 0.77 -32.09 9.61
N GLY A 34 0.84 -32.92 8.57
CA GLY A 34 -0.07 -32.89 7.42
C GLY A 34 -1.01 -34.07 7.44
N SER A 35 -2.26 -33.86 7.01
CA SER A 35 -3.33 -34.87 7.09
C SER A 35 -4.18 -34.93 5.83
N TRP A 36 -4.88 -36.04 5.64
CA TRP A 36 -5.91 -36.18 4.60
C TRP A 36 -7.16 -35.31 4.86
N ASP A 37 -7.27 -34.69 6.04
CA ASP A 37 -8.26 -33.66 6.29
C ASP A 37 -7.98 -32.36 5.52
N LYS A 38 -6.94 -32.35 4.67
CA LYS A 38 -6.48 -31.22 3.83
C LYS A 38 -5.94 -30.04 4.64
N THR A 39 -5.52 -30.28 5.87
CA THR A 39 -4.89 -29.29 6.72
C THR A 39 -3.45 -29.64 7.02
N LEU A 40 -2.66 -28.60 7.23
CA LEU A 40 -1.35 -28.68 7.86
C LEU A 40 -1.44 -27.94 9.17
N LYS A 41 -1.13 -28.61 10.28
CA LYS A 41 -1.18 -28.00 11.61
C LYS A 41 0.20 -27.79 12.19
N ILE A 42 0.33 -26.69 12.93
CA ILE A 42 1.55 -26.30 13.66
C ILE A 42 1.26 -26.40 15.15
N TRP A 43 2.11 -27.10 15.86
CA TRP A 43 1.99 -27.39 17.29
C TRP A 43 3.20 -26.87 18.06
N ASN A 44 2.98 -26.34 19.24
CA ASN A 44 4.06 -26.01 20.15
C ASN A 44 4.56 -27.27 20.86
N VAL A 45 5.87 -27.55 20.75
CA VAL A 45 6.49 -28.77 21.31
C VAL A 45 6.38 -28.83 22.83
N VAL A 46 6.53 -27.69 23.49
CA VAL A 46 6.54 -27.60 24.97
C VAL A 46 5.15 -27.75 25.56
N THR A 47 4.16 -27.06 24.97
CA THR A 47 2.80 -27.02 25.52
C THR A 47 1.85 -28.07 24.93
N GLY A 48 2.21 -28.69 23.81
CA GLY A 48 1.35 -29.62 23.06
C GLY A 48 0.15 -28.96 22.38
N LYS A 49 0.02 -27.63 22.44
CA LYS A 49 -1.13 -26.90 21.89
C LYS A 49 -0.97 -26.59 20.41
N GLU A 50 -2.09 -26.64 19.69
CA GLU A 50 -2.16 -26.13 18.33
C GLU A 50 -1.93 -24.61 18.33
N ILE A 51 -1.06 -24.17 17.42
CA ILE A 51 -0.75 -22.75 17.20
C ILE A 51 -1.51 -22.23 16.00
N ALA A 52 -1.47 -22.99 14.89
CA ALA A 52 -2.12 -22.61 13.65
C ALA A 52 -2.52 -23.85 12.83
N THR A 53 -3.57 -23.65 12.05
CA THR A 53 -3.96 -24.54 10.95
C THR A 53 -3.80 -23.80 9.64
N LEU A 54 -3.09 -24.41 8.67
CA LEU A 54 -2.92 -23.91 7.32
C LEU A 54 -3.78 -24.76 6.37
N ILE A 55 -4.47 -24.07 5.45
CA ILE A 55 -5.35 -24.67 4.45
C ILE A 55 -4.92 -24.13 3.08
N ALA A 56 -4.49 -25.00 2.17
CA ALA A 56 -4.33 -24.67 0.77
C ALA A 56 -5.70 -24.87 0.09
N VAL A 57 -6.26 -23.80 -0.45
CA VAL A 57 -7.55 -23.82 -1.17
C VAL A 57 -7.29 -24.33 -2.60
N ASP A 58 -6.27 -23.77 -3.26
CA ASP A 58 -5.76 -24.22 -4.56
C ASP A 58 -4.25 -23.93 -4.69
N SER A 59 -3.74 -23.76 -5.90
CA SER A 59 -2.31 -23.46 -6.14
C SER A 59 -1.88 -22.05 -5.75
N THR A 60 -2.81 -21.13 -5.57
CA THR A 60 -2.58 -19.69 -5.29
C THR A 60 -3.25 -19.22 -4.00
N ASP A 61 -4.36 -19.86 -3.62
CA ASP A 61 -5.19 -19.44 -2.52
C ASP A 61 -4.98 -20.28 -1.27
N TRP A 62 -4.88 -19.60 -0.14
CA TRP A 62 -4.54 -20.17 1.14
C TRP A 62 -5.22 -19.43 2.31
N VAL A 63 -5.37 -20.13 3.44
CA VAL A 63 -5.80 -19.58 4.72
C VAL A 63 -4.88 -20.09 5.83
N VAL A 64 -4.53 -19.23 6.76
CA VAL A 64 -3.94 -19.55 8.06
C VAL A 64 -4.93 -19.15 9.14
N THR A 65 -5.22 -20.04 10.06
CA THR A 65 -6.14 -19.73 11.19
C THR A 65 -5.56 -20.23 12.51
N THR A 66 -5.98 -19.61 13.61
CA THR A 66 -5.63 -20.02 14.98
C THR A 66 -6.85 -20.59 15.71
N PRO A 67 -6.67 -21.37 16.77
CA PRO A 67 -7.79 -21.83 17.62
C PRO A 67 -8.63 -20.70 18.21
N ALA A 68 -8.07 -19.49 18.37
CA ALA A 68 -8.80 -18.30 18.85
C ALA A 68 -9.64 -17.63 17.74
N GLY A 69 -9.56 -18.10 16.48
CA GLY A 69 -10.33 -17.57 15.37
C GLY A 69 -9.63 -16.46 14.57
N LEU A 70 -8.42 -16.03 14.95
CA LEU A 70 -7.62 -15.13 14.08
C LEU A 70 -7.33 -15.84 12.77
N PHE A 71 -7.35 -15.08 11.68
CA PHE A 71 -7.00 -15.61 10.37
C PHE A 71 -6.22 -14.61 9.52
N ASP A 72 -5.44 -15.17 8.60
CA ASP A 72 -4.87 -14.50 7.43
C ASP A 72 -5.22 -15.33 6.20
N ALA A 73 -5.46 -14.68 5.06
CA ALA A 73 -5.87 -15.38 3.86
C ALA A 73 -5.51 -14.60 2.60
N SER A 74 -5.26 -15.34 1.52
CA SER A 74 -5.19 -14.75 0.18
C SER A 74 -6.53 -14.14 -0.24
N PRO A 75 -6.53 -13.16 -1.16
CA PRO A 75 -7.77 -12.51 -1.60
C PRO A 75 -8.83 -13.49 -2.14
N GLY A 76 -8.43 -14.50 -2.92
CA GLY A 76 -9.36 -15.51 -3.45
C GLY A 76 -9.93 -16.40 -2.35
N ALA A 77 -9.13 -16.79 -1.37
CA ALA A 77 -9.59 -17.58 -0.24
C ALA A 77 -10.59 -16.84 0.65
N MET A 78 -10.50 -15.51 0.75
CA MET A 78 -11.47 -14.68 1.51
C MET A 78 -12.91 -14.88 1.05
N ASP A 79 -13.13 -15.17 -0.24
CA ASP A 79 -14.45 -15.35 -0.84
C ASP A 79 -14.90 -16.82 -0.85
N LEU A 80 -13.95 -17.76 -0.83
CA LEU A 80 -14.22 -19.19 -0.92
C LEU A 80 -14.38 -19.87 0.43
N MET A 81 -13.67 -19.35 1.45
CA MET A 81 -13.64 -19.96 2.77
C MET A 81 -14.61 -19.30 3.76
N HIS A 82 -15.13 -20.10 4.65
CA HIS A 82 -16.09 -19.63 5.67
C HIS A 82 -15.99 -20.46 6.95
N TYR A 83 -16.41 -19.85 8.04
CA TYR A 83 -16.66 -20.56 9.29
C TYR A 83 -18.09 -21.08 9.32
N VAL A 84 -18.26 -22.28 9.86
CA VAL A 84 -19.58 -22.84 10.18
C VAL A 84 -19.73 -22.79 11.70
N VAL A 85 -20.72 -22.05 12.16
CA VAL A 85 -21.04 -21.92 13.57
C VAL A 85 -22.40 -22.52 13.87
N ASN A 86 -22.54 -23.11 15.05
CA ASN A 86 -23.81 -23.66 15.47
C ASN A 86 -24.58 -22.61 16.29
N ASP A 87 -25.76 -22.24 15.82
CA ASP A 87 -26.72 -21.43 16.56
C ASP A 87 -27.76 -22.35 17.22
N TYR A 88 -27.46 -22.88 18.39
CA TYR A 88 -28.33 -23.77 19.15
C TYR A 88 -29.72 -23.17 19.46
N THR A 89 -29.90 -21.87 19.23
CA THR A 89 -31.18 -21.18 19.48
C THR A 89 -32.08 -21.14 18.26
N ASP A 90 -31.58 -21.46 17.08
CA ASP A 90 -32.33 -21.55 15.82
C ASP A 90 -32.51 -23.03 15.43
N GLN A 91 -33.65 -23.60 15.83
CA GLN A 91 -33.95 -25.01 15.55
C GLN A 91 -34.21 -25.30 14.06
N ASN A 92 -34.56 -24.29 13.27
CA ASN A 92 -34.84 -24.45 11.83
C ASN A 92 -33.57 -24.43 11.01
N GLU A 93 -32.60 -23.57 11.37
CA GLU A 93 -31.30 -23.46 10.70
C GLU A 93 -30.18 -23.37 11.74
N PRO A 94 -29.83 -24.45 12.41
CA PRO A 94 -28.84 -24.41 13.50
C PRO A 94 -27.42 -24.08 13.00
N TRP A 95 -27.11 -24.36 11.73
CA TRP A 95 -25.81 -24.09 11.15
C TRP A 95 -25.82 -22.77 10.40
N LYS A 96 -24.93 -21.86 10.79
CA LYS A 96 -24.76 -20.57 10.13
C LYS A 96 -23.39 -20.50 9.46
N VAL A 97 -23.39 -20.06 8.21
CA VAL A 97 -22.18 -19.84 7.44
C VAL A 97 -21.78 -18.38 7.56
N ILE A 98 -20.53 -18.14 7.98
CA ILE A 98 -19.95 -16.80 8.13
C ILE A 98 -18.70 -16.73 7.26
N GLU A 99 -18.72 -15.90 6.24
CA GLU A 99 -17.60 -15.70 5.31
C GLU A 99 -16.46 -14.95 6.02
N LEU A 100 -15.20 -15.21 5.60
CA LEU A 100 -14.04 -14.53 6.17
C LEU A 100 -14.15 -13.00 6.05
N ASN A 101 -14.67 -12.51 4.93
CA ASN A 101 -14.90 -11.08 4.71
C ASN A 101 -15.81 -10.42 5.77
N GLN A 102 -16.78 -11.15 6.32
CA GLN A 102 -17.67 -10.64 7.36
C GLN A 102 -16.93 -10.46 8.70
N LEU A 103 -15.85 -11.20 8.92
CA LEU A 103 -15.05 -11.26 10.16
C LEU A 103 -13.81 -10.34 10.14
N LYS A 104 -13.48 -9.76 9.00
CA LYS A 104 -12.25 -8.98 8.79
C LYS A 104 -12.01 -7.95 9.88
N GLN A 105 -13.02 -7.22 10.29
CA GLN A 105 -12.89 -6.12 11.23
C GLN A 105 -12.25 -6.55 12.57
N ARG A 106 -12.56 -7.76 13.05
CA ARG A 106 -12.07 -8.25 14.34
C ARG A 106 -10.98 -9.30 14.24
N TYR A 107 -11.10 -10.27 13.33
CA TYR A 107 -10.30 -11.49 13.34
C TYR A 107 -9.21 -11.53 12.25
N TYR A 108 -9.21 -10.60 11.30
CA TYR A 108 -8.20 -10.58 10.25
C TYR A 108 -6.88 -10.03 10.79
N GLN A 109 -5.84 -10.85 10.70
CA GLN A 109 -4.47 -10.54 11.08
C GLN A 109 -3.54 -10.82 9.91
N PRO A 110 -3.29 -9.84 9.03
CA PRO A 110 -2.28 -9.99 7.98
C PRO A 110 -0.91 -10.36 8.57
N GLY A 111 -0.16 -11.23 7.89
CA GLY A 111 1.12 -11.70 8.38
C GLY A 111 1.04 -12.60 9.61
N LEU A 112 -0.11 -13.29 9.80
CA LEU A 112 -0.36 -14.11 10.99
C LEU A 112 0.70 -15.20 11.18
N LEU A 113 1.06 -15.92 10.13
CA LEU A 113 2.03 -17.03 10.25
C LEU A 113 3.43 -16.56 10.67
N PRO A 114 4.06 -15.55 10.04
CA PRO A 114 5.31 -14.96 10.51
C PRO A 114 5.29 -14.51 11.97
N ILE A 115 4.18 -13.92 12.43
CA ILE A 115 4.02 -13.51 13.83
C ILE A 115 4.03 -14.73 14.76
N LEU A 116 3.24 -15.76 14.45
CA LEU A 116 3.14 -16.97 15.27
C LEU A 116 4.45 -17.77 15.34
N MET A 117 5.22 -17.76 14.26
CA MET A 117 6.53 -18.42 14.19
C MET A 117 7.66 -17.58 14.80
N GLY A 118 7.40 -16.34 15.21
CA GLY A 118 8.40 -15.43 15.80
C GLY A 118 9.34 -14.79 14.78
N PHE A 119 8.98 -14.79 13.49
CA PHE A 119 9.71 -14.09 12.43
C PHE A 119 9.32 -12.62 12.33
N SER A 120 8.17 -12.24 12.88
CA SER A 120 7.72 -10.85 13.01
C SER A 120 7.55 -10.49 14.48
N GLN A 121 7.91 -9.26 14.83
CA GLN A 121 7.73 -8.70 16.19
C GLN A 121 6.41 -7.95 16.35
N GLU A 122 5.53 -7.99 15.33
CA GLU A 122 4.22 -7.37 15.43
C GLU A 122 3.39 -8.04 16.53
N PRO A 123 2.65 -7.26 17.32
CA PRO A 123 1.79 -7.82 18.35
C PRO A 123 0.60 -8.56 17.74
N LEU A 124 0.35 -9.77 18.24
CA LEU A 124 -0.83 -10.53 17.89
C LEU A 124 -2.10 -9.83 18.43
N ARG A 125 -3.15 -9.72 17.61
CA ARG A 125 -4.42 -9.15 18.06
C ARG A 125 -5.03 -10.00 19.18
N GLN A 126 -5.49 -9.32 20.22
CA GLN A 126 -6.25 -9.95 21.28
C GLN A 126 -7.73 -9.94 20.88
N VAL A 127 -8.28 -11.12 20.63
CA VAL A 127 -9.69 -11.28 20.23
C VAL A 127 -10.39 -12.24 21.19
N PRO A 128 -11.69 -12.04 21.47
CA PRO A 128 -12.50 -13.04 22.20
C PRO A 128 -12.53 -14.35 21.39
N ALA A 129 -12.57 -15.47 22.11
CA ALA A 129 -12.77 -16.77 21.46
C ALA A 129 -14.07 -16.78 20.63
N PHE A 130 -14.06 -17.55 19.54
CA PHE A 130 -15.16 -17.61 18.57
C PHE A 130 -16.29 -18.55 19.07
N GLU A 131 -16.82 -18.31 20.27
CA GLU A 131 -17.78 -19.23 20.92
C GLU A 131 -19.24 -18.82 20.75
N ASN A 132 -19.54 -17.52 20.79
CA ASN A 132 -20.90 -17.00 20.67
C ASN A 132 -20.97 -15.90 19.61
N VAL A 133 -21.54 -16.21 18.48
CA VAL A 133 -21.64 -15.26 17.37
C VAL A 133 -22.97 -14.53 17.41
N ASN A 134 -22.93 -13.28 17.82
CA ASN A 134 -24.06 -12.35 17.70
C ASN A 134 -24.26 -11.97 16.23
N LEU A 135 -25.21 -12.63 15.55
CA LEU A 135 -25.44 -12.50 14.13
C LEU A 135 -25.84 -11.08 13.73
N PRO A 136 -25.38 -10.56 12.58
CA PRO A 136 -25.84 -9.28 12.04
C PRO A 136 -27.30 -9.39 11.60
N PRO A 137 -28.03 -8.26 11.46
CA PRO A 137 -29.41 -8.28 11.00
C PRO A 137 -29.51 -8.80 9.56
N SER A 138 -30.64 -9.38 9.19
CA SER A 138 -30.98 -9.63 7.79
C SER A 138 -31.47 -8.35 7.13
N ILE A 139 -31.16 -8.17 5.84
CA ILE A 139 -31.43 -6.95 5.08
C ILE A 139 -32.40 -7.28 3.95
N GLN A 140 -33.45 -6.47 3.82
CA GLN A 140 -34.37 -6.48 2.70
C GLN A 140 -34.38 -5.09 2.05
N LEU A 141 -34.17 -5.02 0.73
CA LEU A 141 -34.14 -3.77 -0.03
C LEU A 141 -35.34 -3.67 -0.94
N SER A 142 -35.89 -2.47 -1.05
CA SER A 142 -36.91 -2.15 -2.05
C SER A 142 -36.75 -0.73 -2.55
N LEU A 143 -37.18 -0.48 -3.78
CA LEU A 143 -37.17 0.84 -4.42
C LEU A 143 -38.60 1.29 -4.67
N LYS A 144 -38.90 2.54 -4.28
CA LYS A 144 -40.15 3.21 -4.63
C LYS A 144 -39.81 4.59 -5.20
N GLY A 145 -39.89 4.71 -6.54
CA GLY A 145 -39.39 5.89 -7.24
C GLY A 145 -37.90 6.10 -6.97
N GLU A 146 -37.53 7.27 -6.49
CA GLU A 146 -36.17 7.65 -6.14
C GLU A 146 -35.87 7.48 -4.64
N ALA A 147 -36.56 6.59 -3.97
CA ALA A 147 -36.33 6.27 -2.56
C ALA A 147 -35.95 4.80 -2.39
N LEU A 148 -34.80 4.56 -1.76
CA LEU A 148 -34.39 3.24 -1.28
C LEU A 148 -34.99 3.01 0.11
N THR A 149 -35.72 1.94 0.27
CA THR A 149 -36.17 1.47 1.58
C THR A 149 -35.30 0.30 2.01
N VAL A 150 -34.70 0.42 3.20
CA VAL A 150 -33.86 -0.60 3.85
C VAL A 150 -34.60 -1.11 5.08
N LYS A 151 -35.04 -2.35 5.03
CA LYS A 151 -35.68 -3.03 6.16
C LYS A 151 -34.68 -4.03 6.76
N LEU A 152 -34.42 -3.89 8.04
CA LEU A 152 -33.51 -4.74 8.81
C LEU A 152 -34.32 -5.54 9.84
N ILE A 153 -34.01 -6.82 9.96
CA ILE A 153 -34.61 -7.71 10.96
C ILE A 153 -33.50 -8.18 11.87
N ASN A 154 -33.57 -7.82 13.14
CA ASN A 154 -32.60 -8.18 14.15
C ASN A 154 -32.60 -9.72 14.36
N ARG A 155 -31.41 -10.31 14.32
CA ARG A 155 -31.19 -11.74 14.54
C ARG A 155 -30.56 -11.99 15.91
N ARG A 156 -31.00 -11.25 16.93
CA ARG A 156 -30.54 -11.25 18.34
C ARG A 156 -29.16 -10.63 18.55
N GLY A 157 -28.39 -10.34 17.50
CA GLY A 157 -27.08 -9.68 17.61
C GLY A 157 -27.13 -8.17 17.68
N GLY A 158 -28.32 -7.57 17.58
CA GLY A 158 -28.51 -6.14 17.48
C GLY A 158 -28.35 -5.61 16.06
N ILE A 159 -28.71 -4.35 15.83
CA ILE A 159 -28.57 -3.63 14.57
C ILE A 159 -27.48 -2.57 14.74
N GLY A 160 -26.28 -2.86 14.25
CA GLY A 160 -25.14 -1.95 14.28
C GLY A 160 -25.15 -0.96 13.12
N ARG A 161 -23.96 -0.48 12.74
CA ARG A 161 -23.72 0.43 11.63
C ARG A 161 -24.33 -0.10 10.32
N ILE A 162 -24.97 0.77 9.54
CA ILE A 162 -25.59 0.44 8.25
C ILE A 162 -24.95 1.28 7.17
N ALA A 163 -24.02 0.71 6.42
CA ALA A 163 -23.35 1.38 5.32
C ALA A 163 -24.08 1.20 4.00
N VAL A 164 -24.16 2.25 3.20
CA VAL A 164 -24.72 2.22 1.85
C VAL A 164 -23.68 2.59 0.82
N PHE A 165 -23.56 1.76 -0.20
CA PHE A 165 -22.62 1.93 -1.31
C PHE A 165 -23.38 2.13 -2.61
N ILE A 166 -22.89 3.02 -3.46
CA ILE A 166 -23.38 3.21 -4.83
C ILE A 166 -22.21 2.99 -5.79
N ASN A 167 -22.34 2.04 -6.68
CA ASN A 167 -21.30 1.69 -7.66
C ASN A 167 -19.92 1.45 -7.01
N GLY A 168 -19.90 0.78 -5.87
CA GLY A 168 -18.70 0.41 -5.11
C GLY A 168 -18.18 1.46 -4.12
N ALA A 169 -18.64 2.72 -4.19
CA ALA A 169 -18.24 3.76 -3.24
C ALA A 169 -19.25 3.90 -2.09
N GLU A 170 -18.76 3.99 -0.86
CA GLU A 170 -19.59 4.27 0.32
C GLU A 170 -20.12 5.70 0.26
N VAL A 171 -21.42 5.86 0.26
CA VAL A 171 -22.11 7.16 0.20
C VAL A 171 -22.79 7.53 1.51
N VAL A 172 -23.03 6.54 2.36
CA VAL A 172 -23.55 6.71 3.71
C VAL A 172 -22.77 5.77 4.61
N ASP A 173 -22.09 6.32 5.60
CA ASP A 173 -21.32 5.57 6.58
C ASP A 173 -22.25 4.81 7.56
N ASP A 174 -23.23 5.50 8.12
CA ASP A 174 -24.27 4.89 8.95
C ASP A 174 -25.63 5.52 8.63
N LEU A 175 -26.56 4.70 8.17
CA LEU A 175 -27.90 5.15 7.80
C LEU A 175 -28.82 5.39 9.02
N ARG A 176 -28.43 4.95 10.22
CA ARG A 176 -29.23 5.14 11.43
C ARG A 176 -29.26 6.58 11.88
N ALA A 177 -30.44 7.10 12.16
CA ALA A 177 -30.60 8.44 12.73
C ALA A 177 -30.28 8.50 14.24
N ASN A 178 -30.54 7.40 14.96
CA ASN A 178 -30.28 7.26 16.39
C ASN A 178 -29.67 5.90 16.71
N PRO A 179 -28.34 5.73 16.57
CA PRO A 179 -27.67 4.45 16.78
C PRO A 179 -27.92 3.80 18.14
N GLN A 180 -28.04 4.58 19.21
CA GLN A 180 -28.26 4.05 20.57
C GLN A 180 -29.63 3.41 20.75
N ARG A 181 -30.66 4.00 20.14
CA ARG A 181 -32.02 3.46 20.16
C ARG A 181 -32.20 2.33 19.16
N ASP A 182 -31.63 2.49 17.98
CA ASP A 182 -31.88 1.61 16.84
C ASP A 182 -31.21 0.25 16.99
N VAL A 183 -30.16 0.15 17.81
CA VAL A 183 -29.43 -1.11 18.05
C VAL A 183 -30.31 -2.22 18.62
N ASN A 184 -31.32 -1.89 19.42
CA ASN A 184 -32.18 -2.86 20.13
C ASN A 184 -33.54 -3.10 19.44
N GLN A 185 -33.77 -2.47 18.25
CA GLN A 185 -35.03 -2.69 17.53
C GLN A 185 -35.10 -4.12 16.97
N ASN A 186 -36.29 -4.74 17.05
CA ASN A 186 -36.52 -6.04 16.41
C ASN A 186 -36.59 -5.89 14.88
N VAL A 187 -37.22 -4.82 14.41
CA VAL A 187 -37.32 -4.46 13.00
C VAL A 187 -37.07 -2.96 12.87
N LEU A 188 -36.13 -2.60 12.01
CA LEU A 188 -35.82 -1.20 11.69
C LEU A 188 -36.07 -0.98 10.20
N THR A 189 -36.87 0.02 9.84
CA THR A 189 -37.11 0.39 8.45
C THR A 189 -36.65 1.84 8.24
N LEU A 190 -35.74 2.03 7.30
CA LEU A 190 -35.13 3.31 6.97
C LEU A 190 -35.35 3.64 5.50
N THR A 191 -35.46 4.92 5.18
CA THR A 191 -35.62 5.38 3.81
C THR A 191 -34.50 6.36 3.47
N LEU A 192 -33.84 6.12 2.33
CA LEU A 192 -32.79 6.96 1.79
C LEU A 192 -33.23 7.59 0.47
N PRO A 193 -33.39 8.91 0.39
CA PRO A 193 -33.64 9.60 -0.87
C PRO A 193 -32.41 9.51 -1.79
N LEU A 194 -32.56 8.89 -2.95
CA LEU A 194 -31.48 8.70 -3.92
C LEU A 194 -31.15 9.98 -4.70
N THR A 195 -32.07 10.94 -4.75
CA THR A 195 -31.83 12.27 -5.37
C THR A 195 -30.59 12.97 -4.84
N ARG A 196 -30.23 12.72 -3.57
CA ARG A 196 -29.00 13.26 -2.94
C ARG A 196 -27.71 12.84 -3.63
N PHE A 197 -27.75 11.77 -4.43
CA PHE A 197 -26.60 11.18 -5.10
C PHE A 197 -26.73 11.19 -6.62
N ALA A 198 -27.60 12.07 -7.18
CA ALA A 198 -27.90 12.12 -8.61
C ALA A 198 -26.64 12.28 -9.49
N ASN A 199 -25.62 13.01 -9.00
CA ASN A 199 -24.34 13.19 -9.69
C ASN A 199 -23.47 11.92 -9.78
N ARG A 200 -23.84 10.84 -9.07
CA ARG A 200 -23.11 9.57 -9.04
C ARG A 200 -23.75 8.50 -9.90
N PHE A 201 -24.96 8.76 -10.37
CA PHE A 201 -25.74 7.79 -11.14
C PHE A 201 -25.39 7.82 -12.62
N ASP A 202 -25.31 6.63 -13.18
CA ASP A 202 -25.34 6.35 -14.60
C ASP A 202 -26.70 5.73 -14.95
N MET A 203 -26.88 5.27 -16.20
CA MET A 203 -28.12 4.61 -16.61
C MET A 203 -28.48 3.39 -15.75
N LEU A 204 -27.48 2.60 -15.37
CA LEU A 204 -27.64 1.43 -14.50
C LEU A 204 -26.67 1.50 -13.33
N ASN A 205 -27.19 1.41 -12.13
CA ASN A 205 -26.42 1.52 -10.90
C ASN A 205 -26.66 0.31 -10.01
N THR A 206 -25.63 -0.09 -9.25
CA THR A 206 -25.75 -1.08 -8.18
C THR A 206 -25.71 -0.34 -6.85
N ILE A 207 -26.74 -0.53 -6.04
CA ILE A 207 -26.79 -0.06 -4.65
C ILE A 207 -26.60 -1.28 -3.77
N ARG A 208 -25.61 -1.22 -2.89
CA ARG A 208 -25.24 -2.26 -1.94
C ARG A 208 -25.40 -1.74 -0.52
N VAL A 209 -26.01 -2.54 0.36
CA VAL A 209 -26.18 -2.22 1.77
C VAL A 209 -25.54 -3.32 2.60
N VAL A 210 -24.75 -2.92 3.59
CA VAL A 210 -24.12 -3.81 4.57
C VAL A 210 -24.48 -3.32 5.95
N ALA A 211 -24.91 -4.21 6.85
CA ALA A 211 -25.22 -3.87 8.23
C ALA A 211 -24.38 -4.72 9.20
N ALA A 212 -23.83 -4.09 10.21
CA ALA A 212 -23.10 -4.76 11.26
C ALA A 212 -24.05 -5.26 12.37
N ASN A 213 -23.58 -6.20 13.20
CA ASN A 213 -24.22 -6.50 14.46
C ASN A 213 -24.12 -5.31 15.42
N GLY A 214 -24.88 -5.31 16.51
CA GLY A 214 -24.94 -4.20 17.47
C GLY A 214 -23.59 -3.79 18.07
N ALA A 215 -22.63 -4.71 18.14
CA ALA A 215 -21.26 -4.45 18.58
C ALA A 215 -20.31 -4.03 17.44
N ASN A 216 -20.80 -3.86 16.21
CA ASN A 216 -20.09 -3.38 15.03
C ASN A 216 -18.85 -4.19 14.60
N TRP A 217 -18.78 -5.49 14.87
CA TRP A 217 -17.62 -6.30 14.49
C TRP A 217 -17.90 -7.40 13.46
N LEU A 218 -19.18 -7.79 13.31
CA LEU A 218 -19.60 -8.79 12.33
C LEU A 218 -20.55 -8.15 11.33
N ASN A 219 -20.14 -8.09 10.09
CA ASN A 219 -20.94 -7.54 9.01
C ASN A 219 -21.89 -8.60 8.43
N SER A 220 -23.05 -8.15 7.92
CA SER A 220 -23.93 -8.98 7.10
C SER A 220 -23.28 -9.29 5.74
N ARG A 221 -23.79 -10.31 5.06
CA ARG A 221 -23.63 -10.36 3.61
C ARG A 221 -24.20 -9.10 2.99
N PRO A 222 -23.60 -8.58 1.89
CA PRO A 222 -24.16 -7.45 1.19
C PRO A 222 -25.55 -7.78 0.63
N ALA A 223 -26.52 -6.89 0.84
CA ALA A 223 -27.76 -6.89 0.08
C ALA A 223 -27.62 -5.92 -1.09
N GLU A 224 -28.02 -6.34 -2.29
CA GLU A 224 -27.85 -5.55 -3.52
C GLU A 224 -29.17 -5.33 -4.25
N ILE A 225 -29.33 -4.15 -4.82
CA ILE A 225 -30.44 -3.80 -5.69
C ILE A 225 -29.93 -2.95 -6.86
N ARG A 226 -30.49 -3.21 -8.06
CA ARG A 226 -30.17 -2.42 -9.25
C ARG A 226 -31.12 -1.23 -9.35
N TYR A 227 -30.56 -0.05 -9.59
CA TYR A 227 -31.30 1.19 -9.78
C TYR A 227 -31.01 1.78 -11.16
N ARG A 228 -32.08 2.09 -11.89
CA ARG A 228 -32.00 2.75 -13.21
C ARG A 228 -32.52 4.17 -13.10
N THR A 229 -31.71 5.16 -13.49
CA THR A 229 -32.13 6.57 -13.56
C THR A 229 -33.04 6.79 -14.76
N GLY A 230 -34.13 7.56 -14.57
CA GLY A 230 -35.03 7.96 -15.67
C GLY A 230 -36.06 6.92 -16.16
N GLY A 231 -36.26 5.84 -15.41
CA GLY A 231 -37.22 4.79 -15.73
C GLY A 231 -38.42 4.78 -14.80
N THR A 232 -39.61 5.11 -15.30
CA THR A 232 -40.87 4.68 -14.68
C THR A 232 -40.93 3.15 -14.70
N THR A 233 -41.10 2.54 -13.53
CA THR A 233 -41.37 1.11 -13.37
C THR A 233 -42.70 0.76 -14.04
N ARG A 234 -42.67 0.34 -15.29
CA ARG A 234 -43.73 -0.48 -15.92
C ARG A 234 -43.06 -1.70 -16.54
N GLY A 235 -43.55 -2.86 -16.15
CA GLY A 235 -43.08 -4.12 -16.66
C GLY A 235 -43.27 -4.25 -18.15
N GLY A 236 -42.33 -4.91 -18.80
CA GLY A 236 -42.46 -5.51 -20.11
C GLY A 236 -41.85 -4.70 -21.26
N ILE A 237 -41.01 -5.43 -22.02
CA ILE A 237 -40.57 -5.20 -23.39
C ILE A 237 -39.45 -4.17 -23.57
N ALA A 238 -38.35 -4.70 -24.10
CA ALA A 238 -37.19 -3.94 -24.55
C ALA A 238 -37.60 -2.88 -25.57
N GLU A 239 -37.57 -1.62 -25.19
CA GLU A 239 -37.62 -0.54 -26.16
C GLU A 239 -36.26 -0.40 -26.87
N LYS A 240 -36.35 -0.35 -28.19
CA LYS A 240 -35.28 -0.02 -29.14
C LYS A 240 -34.53 1.23 -28.66
N PRO A 241 -33.18 1.28 -28.72
CA PRO A 241 -32.44 2.47 -28.34
C PRO A 241 -32.85 3.64 -29.24
N SER A 242 -33.49 4.63 -28.61
CA SER A 242 -33.72 5.93 -29.24
C SER A 242 -32.36 6.56 -29.54
N SER A 243 -32.19 7.03 -30.77
CA SER A 243 -31.10 7.83 -31.36
C SER A 243 -29.75 7.86 -30.64
N PRO A 244 -28.62 7.71 -31.34
CA PRO A 244 -27.30 7.76 -30.71
C PRO A 244 -27.04 9.17 -30.17
N GLY A 245 -27.48 9.40 -28.94
CA GLY A 245 -26.99 10.55 -28.19
C GLY A 245 -25.47 10.48 -28.22
N VAL A 246 -24.81 11.58 -28.58
CA VAL A 246 -23.38 11.76 -28.60
C VAL A 246 -22.81 11.11 -27.33
N ARG A 247 -22.11 9.97 -27.46
CA ARG A 247 -21.39 9.36 -26.35
C ARG A 247 -20.42 10.41 -25.84
N LYS A 248 -20.71 10.99 -24.67
CA LYS A 248 -19.81 11.94 -24.05
C LYS A 248 -18.48 11.25 -23.84
N THR A 249 -17.43 11.75 -24.48
CA THR A 249 -16.08 11.21 -24.35
C THR A 249 -15.66 11.26 -22.88
N ALA A 250 -15.22 10.13 -22.34
CA ALA A 250 -14.68 10.08 -20.99
C ALA A 250 -13.47 11.01 -20.87
N ARG A 251 -13.26 11.57 -19.69
CA ARG A 251 -12.10 12.42 -19.37
C ARG A 251 -11.22 11.73 -18.33
N LEU A 252 -9.93 11.96 -18.39
CA LEU A 252 -9.02 11.60 -17.30
C LEU A 252 -8.72 12.85 -16.47
N ARG A 253 -8.93 12.72 -15.17
CA ARG A 253 -8.40 13.64 -14.17
C ARG A 253 -7.42 12.91 -13.27
N ALA A 254 -6.17 13.33 -13.26
CA ALA A 254 -5.16 12.83 -12.36
C ALA A 254 -4.69 13.92 -11.40
N VAL A 255 -4.50 13.56 -10.14
CA VAL A 255 -3.80 14.34 -9.11
C VAL A 255 -2.55 13.56 -8.74
N VAL A 256 -1.39 14.14 -9.00
CA VAL A 256 -0.10 13.51 -8.79
C VAL A 256 0.69 14.34 -7.80
N VAL A 257 0.99 13.75 -6.66
CA VAL A 257 1.63 14.41 -5.51
C VAL A 257 3.01 13.80 -5.30
N GLY A 258 4.03 14.63 -5.16
CA GLY A 258 5.39 14.23 -4.82
C GLY A 258 5.97 15.12 -3.74
N THR A 259 6.25 14.56 -2.57
CA THR A 259 6.74 15.30 -1.42
C THR A 259 8.11 14.80 -1.01
N SER A 260 9.16 15.51 -1.46
CA SER A 260 10.54 15.25 -1.06
C SER A 260 10.88 16.09 0.15
N ASN A 261 10.70 15.51 1.35
CA ASN A 261 11.04 16.09 2.64
C ASN A 261 11.60 15.00 3.56
N VAL A 262 12.13 15.37 4.72
CA VAL A 262 12.57 14.46 5.79
C VAL A 262 13.52 13.35 5.25
N GLY A 263 14.50 13.73 4.42
CA GLY A 263 15.49 12.81 3.88
C GLY A 263 15.10 12.09 2.59
N LEU A 264 13.88 12.27 2.07
CA LEU A 264 13.49 11.76 0.76
C LEU A 264 13.97 12.70 -0.37
N HIS A 265 14.61 12.11 -1.39
CA HIS A 265 15.21 12.87 -2.49
C HIS A 265 14.46 12.72 -3.81
N PHE A 266 13.77 11.60 -4.06
CA PHE A 266 13.25 11.27 -5.38
C PHE A 266 11.71 11.31 -5.51
N ALA A 267 10.96 11.44 -4.41
CA ALA A 267 9.50 11.45 -4.44
C ALA A 267 8.90 12.49 -5.41
N HIS A 268 9.54 13.66 -5.54
CA HIS A 268 9.14 14.68 -6.50
C HIS A 268 9.40 14.25 -7.94
N THR A 269 10.53 13.59 -8.21
CA THR A 269 10.89 13.09 -9.55
C THR A 269 9.97 11.94 -9.96
N ASP A 270 9.68 11.04 -9.04
CA ASP A 270 8.76 9.92 -9.24
C ASP A 270 7.38 10.42 -9.66
N ALA A 271 6.85 11.39 -8.93
CA ALA A 271 5.58 12.03 -9.24
C ALA A 271 5.58 12.71 -10.61
N GLU A 272 6.64 13.47 -10.95
CA GLU A 272 6.76 14.13 -12.25
C GLU A 272 6.79 13.12 -13.40
N GLN A 273 7.53 12.01 -13.26
CA GLN A 273 7.66 10.98 -14.31
C GLN A 273 6.36 10.19 -14.50
N ILE A 274 5.68 9.81 -13.42
CA ILE A 274 4.34 9.18 -13.50
C ILE A 274 3.35 10.14 -14.14
N ALA A 275 3.34 11.43 -13.75
CA ALA A 275 2.47 12.42 -14.34
C ALA A 275 2.69 12.55 -15.86
N ASN A 276 3.96 12.58 -16.31
CA ASN A 276 4.31 12.65 -17.72
C ASN A 276 3.88 11.39 -18.48
N GLY A 277 4.15 10.19 -17.95
CA GLY A 277 3.75 8.92 -18.56
C GLY A 277 2.24 8.80 -18.71
N LEU A 278 1.49 9.11 -17.64
CA LEU A 278 0.02 9.14 -17.67
C LEU A 278 -0.52 10.19 -18.68
N GLN A 279 0.05 11.40 -18.68
CA GLN A 279 -0.35 12.47 -19.60
C GLN A 279 -0.19 12.01 -21.06
N LEU A 280 0.94 11.41 -21.40
CA LEU A 280 1.23 10.93 -22.76
C LEU A 280 0.26 9.82 -23.17
N ALA A 281 0.17 8.76 -22.37
CA ALA A 281 -0.65 7.59 -22.68
C ALA A 281 -2.16 7.92 -22.71
N ALA A 282 -2.63 8.72 -21.75
CA ALA A 282 -4.03 9.13 -21.69
C ALA A 282 -4.41 10.10 -22.83
N THR A 283 -3.52 11.01 -23.21
CA THR A 283 -3.74 11.92 -24.35
C THR A 283 -3.92 11.13 -25.65
N GLU A 284 -3.16 10.07 -25.82
CA GLU A 284 -3.26 9.18 -26.98
C GLU A 284 -4.58 8.40 -27.01
N LEU A 285 -5.14 8.06 -25.83
CA LEU A 285 -6.41 7.35 -25.72
C LEU A 285 -7.64 8.27 -25.82
N LEU A 286 -7.60 9.43 -25.17
CA LEU A 286 -8.79 10.27 -24.90
C LEU A 286 -8.77 11.60 -25.68
N GLY A 287 -7.63 11.96 -26.25
CA GLY A 287 -7.38 13.27 -26.85
C GLY A 287 -6.97 14.34 -25.83
N PRO A 288 -6.21 15.37 -26.25
CA PRO A 288 -5.55 16.32 -25.36
C PRO A 288 -6.51 17.18 -24.53
N THR A 289 -7.70 17.47 -25.03
CA THR A 289 -8.72 18.28 -24.33
C THR A 289 -9.43 17.54 -23.21
N ASN A 290 -9.30 16.22 -23.16
CA ASN A 290 -9.97 15.35 -22.20
C ASN A 290 -9.02 14.84 -21.10
N VAL A 291 -7.78 15.29 -21.07
CA VAL A 291 -6.77 14.87 -20.08
C VAL A 291 -6.32 16.05 -19.24
N SER A 292 -6.46 15.91 -17.94
CA SER A 292 -5.98 16.90 -16.95
C SER A 292 -5.15 16.20 -15.89
N VAL A 293 -3.86 16.49 -15.84
CA VAL A 293 -2.91 15.98 -14.84
C VAL A 293 -2.40 17.14 -13.99
N GLN A 294 -2.92 17.25 -12.78
CA GLN A 294 -2.49 18.25 -11.81
C GLN A 294 -1.28 17.71 -11.03
N ARG A 295 -0.20 18.47 -11.04
CA ARG A 295 1.05 18.15 -10.35
C ARG A 295 1.17 19.00 -9.09
N LEU A 296 1.31 18.35 -7.94
CA LEU A 296 1.57 18.97 -6.64
C LEU A 296 2.91 18.43 -6.13
N VAL A 297 3.99 19.12 -6.50
CA VAL A 297 5.34 18.59 -6.33
C VAL A 297 6.17 19.54 -5.49
N THR A 298 6.70 19.04 -4.36
CA THR A 298 7.63 19.78 -3.50
C THR A 298 9.03 19.21 -3.63
N LYS A 299 9.94 20.01 -4.16
CA LYS A 299 11.37 19.68 -4.29
C LYS A 299 12.11 20.07 -3.01
N PRO A 300 13.24 19.39 -2.67
CA PRO A 300 14.07 19.81 -1.55
C PRO A 300 14.49 21.28 -1.68
N GLY A 301 14.33 22.06 -0.62
CA GLY A 301 14.72 23.50 -0.60
C GLY A 301 13.82 24.44 -1.40
N ALA A 302 12.79 23.96 -2.10
CA ALA A 302 11.84 24.80 -2.83
C ALA A 302 10.59 25.13 -1.99
N PRO A 303 9.85 26.20 -2.34
CA PRO A 303 8.58 26.49 -1.72
C PRO A 303 7.60 25.30 -1.80
N PRO A 304 6.88 24.97 -0.73
CA PRO A 304 6.01 23.81 -0.69
C PRO A 304 4.82 23.96 -1.65
N GLN A 305 4.58 22.94 -2.48
CA GLN A 305 3.45 22.84 -3.41
C GLN A 305 2.60 21.59 -3.19
N SER A 306 2.99 20.70 -2.26
CA SER A 306 2.25 19.52 -1.86
C SER A 306 1.83 19.61 -0.39
N THR A 307 1.31 20.79 0.02
CA THR A 307 0.73 20.96 1.37
C THR A 307 -0.58 20.19 1.48
N LYS A 308 -1.02 19.92 2.71
CA LYS A 308 -2.33 19.29 2.95
C LYS A 308 -3.45 20.08 2.28
N ALA A 309 -3.41 21.42 2.38
CA ALA A 309 -4.40 22.30 1.78
C ALA A 309 -4.43 22.19 0.24
N ASP A 310 -3.26 22.11 -0.42
CA ASP A 310 -3.18 21.97 -1.88
C ASP A 310 -3.76 20.63 -2.33
N ILE A 311 -3.45 19.53 -1.61
CA ILE A 311 -3.97 18.20 -1.90
C ILE A 311 -5.48 18.17 -1.73
N VAL A 312 -6.01 18.68 -0.62
CA VAL A 312 -7.45 18.74 -0.35
C VAL A 312 -8.16 19.55 -1.42
N LYS A 313 -7.66 20.73 -1.79
CA LYS A 313 -8.21 21.56 -2.87
C LYS A 313 -8.24 20.81 -4.22
N ALA A 314 -7.22 20.02 -4.53
CA ALA A 314 -7.19 19.22 -5.76
C ALA A 314 -8.23 18.08 -5.73
N LEU A 315 -8.40 17.42 -4.58
CA LEU A 315 -9.42 16.39 -4.37
C LEU A 315 -10.85 16.96 -4.43
N GLU A 316 -11.09 18.12 -3.84
CA GLU A 316 -12.37 18.85 -3.96
C GLU A 316 -12.69 19.21 -5.41
N ALA A 317 -11.69 19.67 -6.17
CA ALA A 317 -11.87 19.93 -7.59
C ALA A 317 -12.17 18.66 -8.40
N ALA A 318 -11.69 17.49 -7.96
CA ALA A 318 -11.99 16.21 -8.59
C ALA A 318 -13.45 15.75 -8.36
N GLN A 319 -14.17 16.29 -7.39
CA GLN A 319 -15.60 16.03 -7.18
C GLN A 319 -16.48 16.50 -8.36
N LYS A 320 -15.94 17.33 -9.26
CA LYS A 320 -16.59 17.73 -10.50
C LYS A 320 -16.47 16.72 -11.64
N THR A 321 -15.83 15.58 -11.42
CA THR A 321 -15.79 14.47 -12.39
C THR A 321 -17.19 13.86 -12.57
N ARG A 322 -17.38 13.19 -13.72
CA ARG A 322 -18.62 12.50 -14.05
C ARG A 322 -18.45 10.99 -13.83
N PRO A 323 -19.53 10.20 -13.72
CA PRO A 323 -19.44 8.75 -13.56
C PRO A 323 -18.65 8.03 -14.65
N GLU A 324 -18.69 8.52 -15.90
CA GLU A 324 -17.96 7.97 -17.04
C GLU A 324 -16.47 8.33 -17.06
N ASP A 325 -16.04 9.32 -16.28
CA ASP A 325 -14.65 9.80 -16.25
C ASP A 325 -13.71 8.82 -15.51
N LEU A 326 -12.41 8.98 -15.73
CA LEU A 326 -11.35 8.28 -15.01
C LEU A 326 -10.73 9.22 -13.98
N PHE A 327 -10.48 8.72 -12.79
CA PHE A 327 -9.75 9.44 -11.74
C PHE A 327 -8.54 8.66 -11.28
N VAL A 328 -7.38 9.33 -11.26
CA VAL A 328 -6.12 8.76 -10.75
C VAL A 328 -5.57 9.65 -9.66
N LEU A 329 -5.27 9.07 -8.51
CA LEU A 329 -4.52 9.70 -7.43
C LEU A 329 -3.19 8.96 -7.24
N HIS A 330 -2.10 9.68 -7.36
CA HIS A 330 -0.76 9.18 -7.06
C HIS A 330 -0.15 10.01 -5.94
N LEU A 331 0.30 9.35 -4.88
CA LEU A 331 1.01 9.98 -3.75
C LEU A 331 2.38 9.32 -3.61
N SER A 332 3.45 10.13 -3.75
CA SER A 332 4.83 9.70 -3.50
C SER A 332 5.42 10.52 -2.35
N GLY A 333 6.02 9.85 -1.35
CA GLY A 333 6.54 10.51 -0.15
C GLY A 333 6.61 9.60 1.07
N HIS A 334 6.59 10.19 2.25
CA HIS A 334 6.51 9.45 3.50
C HIS A 334 5.08 9.13 3.92
N ALA A 335 4.89 7.95 4.51
CA ALA A 335 3.68 7.64 5.26
C ALA A 335 4.01 6.97 6.59
N ILE A 336 3.19 7.19 7.59
CA ILE A 336 3.36 6.66 8.95
C ILE A 336 2.07 5.98 9.38
N ASN A 337 2.18 4.78 9.97
CA ASN A 337 1.08 4.16 10.70
C ASN A 337 1.01 4.72 12.13
N TYR A 338 -0.13 5.25 12.52
CA TYR A 338 -0.33 5.81 13.85
C TYR A 338 -1.71 5.40 14.41
N GLY A 339 -1.76 5.07 15.70
CA GLY A 339 -2.99 4.66 16.37
C GLY A 339 -3.06 3.15 16.71
N GLY A 340 -1.92 2.45 16.71
CA GLY A 340 -1.83 1.05 17.12
C GLY A 340 -2.38 0.06 16.07
N GLN A 341 -2.93 -1.06 16.51
CA GLN A 341 -3.37 -2.15 15.63
C GLN A 341 -4.50 -1.77 14.67
N ASP A 342 -5.40 -0.89 15.09
CA ASP A 342 -6.50 -0.36 14.27
C ASP A 342 -6.23 1.07 13.79
N GLY A 343 -4.97 1.49 13.81
CA GLY A 343 -4.52 2.80 13.40
C GLY A 343 -4.73 3.10 11.92
N ASP A 344 -4.52 4.37 11.59
CA ASP A 344 -4.59 4.89 10.24
C ASP A 344 -3.21 5.05 9.61
N LEU A 345 -3.17 5.02 8.28
CA LEU A 345 -2.02 5.43 7.49
C LEU A 345 -2.09 6.95 7.30
N TYR A 346 -1.03 7.66 7.66
CA TYR A 346 -0.89 9.11 7.52
C TYR A 346 0.17 9.42 6.46
N TYR A 347 -0.24 9.99 5.34
CA TYR A 347 0.67 10.55 4.35
C TYR A 347 1.20 11.91 4.85
N LEU A 348 2.53 12.07 4.90
CA LEU A 348 3.18 13.31 5.32
C LEU A 348 3.24 14.31 4.16
N THR A 349 2.64 15.48 4.35
CA THR A 349 2.60 16.53 3.35
C THR A 349 3.80 17.48 3.47
N ALA A 350 3.97 18.38 2.52
CA ALA A 350 5.00 19.40 2.59
C ALA A 350 4.87 20.23 3.89
N GLY A 351 6.01 20.48 4.53
CA GLY A 351 6.07 21.14 5.85
C GLY A 351 6.23 20.17 7.02
N ALA A 352 6.01 18.86 6.83
CA ALA A 352 6.38 17.89 7.84
C ALA A 352 7.91 17.86 8.05
N THR A 353 8.35 17.84 9.32
CA THR A 353 9.77 17.94 9.69
C THR A 353 10.33 16.64 10.27
N SER A 354 9.49 15.65 10.51
CA SER A 354 9.90 14.32 10.98
C SER A 354 9.01 13.25 10.38
N ALA A 355 9.59 12.09 10.14
CA ALA A 355 8.90 10.87 9.72
C ALA A 355 8.81 9.83 10.86
N ASP A 356 9.06 10.22 12.09
CA ASP A 356 8.88 9.37 13.26
C ASP A 356 7.42 9.32 13.71
N ALA A 357 6.94 8.16 14.16
CA ALA A 357 5.57 8.01 14.64
C ALA A 357 5.25 8.90 15.85
N SER A 358 6.25 9.23 16.69
CA SER A 358 6.09 10.17 17.78
C SER A 358 5.73 11.58 17.34
N TYR A 359 6.10 11.98 16.12
CA TYR A 359 5.72 13.26 15.53
C TYR A 359 4.21 13.41 15.41
N LEU A 360 3.50 12.33 15.16
CA LEU A 360 2.04 12.31 15.06
C LEU A 360 1.31 12.24 16.41
N THR A 361 2.00 12.28 17.56
CA THR A 361 1.34 12.35 18.88
C THR A 361 0.63 13.69 19.08
N ASP A 362 1.15 14.77 18.49
CA ASP A 362 0.51 16.08 18.51
C ASP A 362 -0.66 16.17 17.52
N PRO A 363 -1.91 16.40 18.00
CA PRO A 363 -3.07 16.57 17.13
C PRO A 363 -2.94 17.71 16.12
N ALA A 364 -2.28 18.83 16.49
CA ALA A 364 -2.11 19.99 15.61
C ALA A 364 -1.21 19.63 14.41
N ILE A 365 -0.18 18.84 14.64
CA ILE A 365 0.69 18.31 13.59
C ILE A 365 -0.10 17.41 12.64
N ARG A 366 -0.88 16.44 13.17
CA ARG A 366 -1.74 15.58 12.34
C ARG A 366 -2.70 16.40 11.48
N GLN A 367 -3.31 17.41 12.07
CA GLN A 367 -4.27 18.27 11.36
C GLN A 367 -3.61 19.07 10.24
N THR A 368 -2.38 19.54 10.43
CA THR A 368 -1.72 20.48 9.51
C THR A 368 -0.85 19.81 8.46
N TYR A 369 -0.08 18.78 8.86
CA TYR A 369 0.99 18.23 8.04
C TYR A 369 0.80 16.76 7.62
N ALA A 370 -0.31 16.14 8.01
CA ALA A 370 -0.56 14.76 7.66
C ALA A 370 -1.99 14.54 7.13
N LEU A 371 -2.13 13.73 6.11
CA LEU A 371 -3.41 13.33 5.52
C LEU A 371 -3.67 11.87 5.87
N SER A 372 -4.66 11.61 6.74
CA SER A 372 -4.98 10.25 7.17
C SER A 372 -5.73 9.46 6.08
N SER A 373 -5.62 8.12 6.12
CA SER A 373 -6.40 7.24 5.25
C SER A 373 -7.91 7.42 5.45
N GLN A 374 -8.34 7.80 6.65
CA GLN A 374 -9.74 8.13 6.94
C GLN A 374 -10.18 9.42 6.25
N GLU A 375 -9.41 10.52 6.38
CA GLU A 375 -9.69 11.78 5.67
C GLU A 375 -9.66 11.57 4.15
N LEU A 376 -8.65 10.83 3.66
CA LEU A 376 -8.53 10.50 2.25
C LEU A 376 -9.77 9.75 1.76
N THR A 377 -10.26 8.77 2.52
CA THR A 377 -11.50 8.04 2.22
C THR A 377 -12.70 8.97 2.08
N GLN A 378 -12.83 9.97 2.97
CA GLN A 378 -13.93 10.95 2.90
C GLN A 378 -13.89 11.74 1.59
N PHE A 379 -12.72 12.27 1.20
CA PHE A 379 -12.59 13.01 -0.07
C PHE A 379 -12.81 12.12 -1.29
N LEU A 380 -12.23 10.92 -1.31
CA LEU A 380 -12.34 9.98 -2.43
C LEU A 380 -13.77 9.49 -2.64
N ASN A 381 -14.53 9.34 -1.56
CA ASN A 381 -15.95 8.97 -1.63
C ASN A 381 -16.83 10.07 -2.25
N LEU A 382 -16.38 11.31 -2.26
CA LEU A 382 -17.09 12.41 -2.91
C LEU A 382 -16.82 12.50 -4.43
N ILE A 383 -15.88 11.74 -4.97
CA ILE A 383 -15.53 11.73 -6.40
C ILE A 383 -16.48 10.79 -7.16
N PRO A 384 -17.28 11.31 -8.12
CA PRO A 384 -18.29 10.51 -8.84
C PRO A 384 -17.72 9.50 -9.83
N ALA A 385 -16.51 9.73 -10.36
CA ALA A 385 -15.87 8.83 -11.34
C ALA A 385 -15.94 7.37 -10.88
N ARG A 386 -16.29 6.45 -11.80
CA ARG A 386 -16.42 5.01 -11.48
C ARG A 386 -15.11 4.25 -11.69
N LYS A 387 -14.28 4.74 -12.60
CA LYS A 387 -12.94 4.19 -12.88
C LYS A 387 -11.93 4.95 -12.05
N LYS A 388 -11.49 4.34 -10.95
CA LYS A 388 -10.68 5.03 -9.93
C LYS A 388 -9.44 4.24 -9.58
N LEU A 389 -8.29 4.91 -9.58
CA LEU A 389 -6.98 4.34 -9.28
C LEU A 389 -6.26 5.16 -8.21
N LEU A 390 -5.79 4.49 -7.17
CA LEU A 390 -4.92 5.05 -6.13
C LEU A 390 -3.57 4.34 -6.16
N ILE A 391 -2.51 5.10 -6.35
CA ILE A 391 -1.13 4.63 -6.27
C ILE A 391 -0.46 5.36 -5.11
N LEU A 392 0.02 4.60 -4.13
CA LEU A 392 0.74 5.08 -2.96
C LEU A 392 2.20 4.59 -3.05
N ASP A 393 3.07 5.41 -3.63
CA ASP A 393 4.52 5.15 -3.65
C ASP A 393 5.13 5.76 -2.39
N VAL A 394 4.83 5.14 -1.25
CA VAL A 394 5.17 5.66 0.07
C VAL A 394 6.03 4.68 0.85
N CYS A 395 7.05 5.20 1.50
CA CYS A 395 7.89 4.47 2.44
C CYS A 395 7.27 4.58 3.83
N ALA A 396 7.07 3.45 4.52
CA ALA A 396 6.70 3.48 5.93
C ALA A 396 7.92 3.89 6.76
N ALA A 397 7.96 5.14 7.20
CA ALA A 397 9.06 5.64 8.02
C ALA A 397 8.82 5.37 9.51
N GLY A 398 9.85 4.91 10.21
CA GLY A 398 9.87 4.78 11.66
C GLY A 398 11.26 4.42 12.15
N LYS A 399 11.92 5.29 12.97
CA LYS A 399 13.23 5.05 13.60
C LYS A 399 13.30 3.84 14.55
N GLY A 400 12.26 3.01 14.62
CA GLY A 400 12.29 1.71 15.32
C GLY A 400 13.01 0.61 14.55
N ALA A 401 13.36 0.84 13.29
CA ALA A 401 13.91 -0.18 12.38
C ALA A 401 15.35 -0.58 12.67
N GLU A 402 16.17 0.24 13.31
CA GLU A 402 17.57 -0.14 13.61
C GLU A 402 17.70 -1.36 14.55
N LYS A 403 16.68 -1.66 15.36
CA LYS A 403 16.64 -2.87 16.20
C LYS A 403 15.92 -4.06 15.57
N LEU A 404 15.27 -3.88 14.42
CA LEU A 404 14.43 -4.87 13.73
C LEU A 404 15.08 -5.49 12.48
N LEU A 405 16.37 -5.25 12.26
CA LEU A 405 17.15 -5.68 11.08
C LEU A 405 17.14 -7.19 10.76
N VAL A 406 16.44 -8.00 11.52
CA VAL A 406 16.42 -9.47 11.30
C VAL A 406 15.00 -10.03 11.02
N ALA A 407 13.92 -9.32 11.30
CA ALA A 407 12.60 -9.96 11.36
C ALA A 407 11.42 -9.32 10.60
N ALA A 408 11.48 -8.05 10.20
CA ALA A 408 10.31 -7.39 9.59
C ALA A 408 10.51 -7.25 8.08
N ARG A 409 9.96 -8.21 7.33
CA ARG A 409 10.07 -8.29 5.85
C ARG A 409 8.77 -7.97 5.11
N ASP A 410 7.70 -7.64 5.83
CA ASP A 410 6.35 -7.46 5.28
C ASP A 410 5.74 -6.11 5.65
N ILE A 411 4.73 -5.68 4.87
CA ILE A 411 3.92 -4.50 5.19
C ILE A 411 3.31 -4.69 6.59
N PRO A 412 3.38 -3.70 7.50
CA PRO A 412 2.71 -3.79 8.79
C PRO A 412 1.23 -4.17 8.67
N ALA A 413 0.78 -5.11 9.49
CA ALA A 413 -0.61 -5.59 9.46
C ALA A 413 -1.63 -4.45 9.63
N SER A 414 -1.30 -3.44 10.44
CA SER A 414 -2.12 -2.23 10.60
C SER A 414 -2.24 -1.42 9.31
N GLN A 415 -1.17 -1.31 8.53
CA GLN A 415 -1.17 -0.64 7.24
C GLN A 415 -2.01 -1.41 6.21
N ILE A 416 -1.85 -2.73 6.12
CA ILE A 416 -2.67 -3.58 5.24
C ILE A 416 -4.15 -3.38 5.58
N ARG A 417 -4.52 -3.42 6.86
CA ARG A 417 -5.90 -3.21 7.27
C ARG A 417 -6.41 -1.79 6.96
N ALA A 418 -5.58 -0.76 7.10
CA ALA A 418 -5.95 0.60 6.73
C ALA A 418 -6.20 0.74 5.22
N LEU A 419 -5.34 0.13 4.40
CA LEU A 419 -5.50 0.11 2.94
C LEU A 419 -6.69 -0.74 2.49
N ASP A 420 -6.94 -1.88 3.13
CA ASP A 420 -8.13 -2.70 2.88
C ASP A 420 -9.41 -1.91 3.19
N ARG A 421 -9.49 -1.25 4.36
CA ARG A 421 -10.63 -0.39 4.72
C ARG A 421 -10.84 0.74 3.71
N LEU A 422 -9.76 1.40 3.28
CA LEU A 422 -9.84 2.44 2.28
C LEU A 422 -10.39 1.89 0.96
N GLN A 423 -9.87 0.77 0.48
CA GLN A 423 -10.30 0.14 -0.77
C GLN A 423 -11.77 -0.30 -0.70
N GLU A 424 -12.18 -0.99 0.37
CA GLU A 424 -13.55 -1.49 0.57
C GLU A 424 -14.58 -0.35 0.60
N ARG A 425 -14.21 0.81 1.18
CA ARG A 425 -15.10 1.98 1.30
C ARG A 425 -15.13 2.84 0.05
N THR A 426 -14.05 2.92 -0.72
CA THR A 426 -13.95 3.85 -1.86
C THR A 426 -14.17 3.21 -3.21
N GLY A 427 -13.96 1.90 -3.34
CA GLY A 427 -14.02 1.19 -4.62
C GLY A 427 -12.93 1.63 -5.60
N PHE A 428 -11.71 1.94 -5.10
CA PHE A 428 -10.53 2.20 -5.92
C PHE A 428 -9.76 0.91 -6.20
N TYR A 429 -9.09 0.85 -7.35
CA TYR A 429 -7.92 0.00 -7.48
C TYR A 429 -6.81 0.62 -6.63
N VAL A 430 -6.24 -0.11 -5.69
CA VAL A 430 -5.21 0.39 -4.78
C VAL A 430 -3.93 -0.38 -4.99
N LEU A 431 -2.84 0.34 -5.29
CA LEU A 431 -1.48 -0.16 -5.29
C LEU A 431 -0.67 0.66 -4.30
N ALA A 432 -0.05 0.03 -3.33
CA ALA A 432 0.86 0.68 -2.41
C ALA A 432 2.25 0.02 -2.48
N GLY A 433 3.28 0.84 -2.64
CA GLY A 433 4.66 0.45 -2.44
C GLY A 433 4.90 0.31 -0.95
N SER A 434 5.53 -0.77 -0.55
CA SER A 434 5.92 -0.98 0.83
C SER A 434 7.38 -1.38 0.85
N ALA A 435 8.16 -0.68 1.66
CA ALA A 435 9.47 -1.15 2.09
C ALA A 435 9.35 -1.60 3.54
N ALA A 436 9.71 -2.85 3.80
CA ALA A 436 9.71 -3.41 5.14
C ALA A 436 10.77 -2.76 6.04
N ASP A 437 11.82 -2.19 5.46
CA ASP A 437 12.90 -1.51 6.14
C ASP A 437 13.05 -0.09 5.60
N ALA A 438 12.99 0.88 6.49
CA ALA A 438 13.05 2.31 6.21
C ALA A 438 14.41 2.84 5.70
N VAL A 439 15.34 1.99 5.32
CA VAL A 439 16.51 2.39 4.55
C VAL A 439 16.06 2.44 3.09
N SER A 440 15.55 3.56 2.77
CA SER A 440 14.93 3.97 1.53
C SER A 440 15.48 3.27 0.28
N TYR A 441 14.67 2.43 -0.33
CA TYR A 441 14.85 2.07 -1.74
C TYR A 441 14.65 3.27 -2.68
N GLU A 442 14.53 4.49 -2.12
CA GLU A 442 14.75 5.75 -2.85
C GLU A 442 16.17 5.84 -3.42
N ALA A 443 17.15 5.31 -2.72
CA ALA A 443 18.53 5.21 -3.19
C ALA A 443 18.75 3.97 -4.07
N SER A 444 17.73 3.54 -4.80
CA SER A 444 17.93 2.51 -5.80
C SER A 444 18.94 3.01 -6.83
N VAL A 445 19.72 2.11 -7.39
CA VAL A 445 20.64 2.39 -8.51
C VAL A 445 19.98 3.12 -9.69
N TYR A 446 18.65 3.25 -9.67
CA TYR A 446 17.86 3.93 -10.69
C TYR A 446 17.61 5.42 -10.38
N GLY A 447 17.97 5.93 -9.19
CA GLY A 447 17.66 7.32 -8.79
C GLY A 447 16.16 7.63 -8.75
N GLN A 448 15.35 6.63 -8.43
CA GLN A 448 13.89 6.71 -8.30
C GLN A 448 13.36 5.52 -7.47
N GLY A 449 12.13 5.60 -6.98
CA GLY A 449 11.46 4.51 -6.29
C GLY A 449 11.29 3.27 -7.17
N LEU A 450 11.47 2.08 -6.61
CA LEU A 450 11.33 0.82 -7.37
C LEU A 450 9.92 0.62 -7.91
N LEU A 451 8.89 1.07 -7.17
CA LEU A 451 7.51 1.01 -7.63
C LEU A 451 7.30 1.90 -8.84
N THR A 452 7.74 3.16 -8.78
CA THR A 452 7.69 4.09 -9.91
C THR A 452 8.46 3.54 -11.11
N TYR A 453 9.66 3.00 -10.90
CA TYR A 453 10.44 2.39 -11.97
C TYR A 453 9.70 1.24 -12.68
N ALA A 454 9.10 0.33 -11.91
CA ALA A 454 8.32 -0.78 -12.46
C ALA A 454 7.07 -0.28 -13.22
N LEU A 455 6.36 0.70 -12.66
CA LEU A 455 5.20 1.31 -13.31
C LEU A 455 5.56 1.97 -14.64
N LEU A 456 6.66 2.71 -14.71
CA LEU A 456 7.15 3.34 -15.95
C LEU A 456 7.58 2.29 -16.99
N LYS A 457 8.23 1.20 -16.58
CA LYS A 457 8.52 0.08 -17.49
C LYS A 457 7.25 -0.55 -18.04
N GLY A 458 6.25 -0.72 -17.19
CA GLY A 458 4.92 -1.20 -17.59
C GLY A 458 4.28 -0.30 -18.65
N LEU A 459 4.27 1.01 -18.43
CA LEU A 459 3.77 2.02 -19.37
C LEU A 459 4.54 2.01 -20.70
N ARG A 460 5.86 1.82 -20.64
CA ARG A 460 6.73 1.85 -21.83
C ARG A 460 6.63 0.60 -22.71
N GLY A 461 5.93 -0.46 -22.26
CA GLY A 461 5.71 -1.64 -23.10
C GLY A 461 5.67 -2.97 -22.38
N ALA A 462 6.17 -3.06 -21.14
CA ALA A 462 6.30 -4.35 -20.45
C ALA A 462 4.95 -4.93 -19.94
N ALA A 463 3.90 -4.09 -19.83
CA ALA A 463 2.61 -4.47 -19.23
C ALA A 463 1.40 -4.03 -20.07
N LEU A 464 1.52 -4.00 -21.40
CA LEU A 464 0.44 -3.53 -22.25
C LEU A 464 -0.54 -4.66 -22.61
N ARG A 465 -1.81 -4.30 -22.72
CA ARG A 465 -2.86 -5.12 -23.32
C ARG A 465 -2.88 -4.86 -24.82
N ARG A 466 -2.85 -5.91 -25.62
CA ARG A 466 -2.90 -5.80 -27.08
C ARG A 466 -4.29 -6.11 -27.59
N GLU A 467 -4.74 -5.31 -28.54
CA GLU A 467 -6.00 -5.52 -29.28
C GLU A 467 -5.74 -5.17 -30.76
N GLY A 468 -5.58 -6.21 -31.59
CA GLY A 468 -5.06 -6.05 -32.94
C GLY A 468 -3.65 -5.47 -32.95
N SER A 469 -3.45 -4.33 -33.63
CA SER A 469 -2.19 -3.58 -33.67
C SER A 469 -2.08 -2.51 -32.57
N GLU A 470 -3.12 -2.30 -31.78
CA GLU A 470 -3.15 -1.27 -30.75
C GLU A 470 -2.71 -1.81 -29.39
N GLU A 471 -2.03 -0.97 -28.62
CA GLU A 471 -1.52 -1.30 -27.29
C GLU A 471 -2.12 -0.35 -26.24
N PHE A 472 -2.72 -0.91 -25.20
CA PHE A 472 -3.44 -0.18 -24.16
C PHE A 472 -2.82 -0.44 -22.79
N VAL A 473 -2.90 0.57 -21.92
CA VAL A 473 -2.51 0.48 -20.51
C VAL A 473 -3.73 0.03 -19.72
N ASP A 474 -3.93 -1.28 -19.63
CA ASP A 474 -4.95 -1.89 -18.78
C ASP A 474 -4.49 -1.87 -17.32
N VAL A 475 -5.35 -1.39 -16.41
CA VAL A 475 -5.00 -1.15 -15.01
C VAL A 475 -4.53 -2.43 -14.30
N GLU A 476 -5.24 -3.55 -14.47
CA GLU A 476 -4.86 -4.80 -13.78
C GLU A 476 -3.52 -5.33 -14.26
N LYS A 477 -3.29 -5.33 -15.57
CA LYS A 477 -2.00 -5.75 -16.13
C LYS A 477 -0.86 -4.83 -15.70
N TRP A 478 -1.11 -3.52 -15.72
CA TRP A 478 -0.11 -2.52 -15.36
C TRP A 478 0.30 -2.62 -13.89
N LEU A 479 -0.69 -2.69 -12.98
CA LEU A 479 -0.43 -2.81 -11.55
C LEU A 479 0.12 -4.20 -11.19
N GLY A 480 -0.42 -5.27 -11.79
CA GLY A 480 0.08 -6.64 -11.60
C GLY A 480 1.55 -6.79 -11.99
N TYR A 481 1.96 -6.20 -13.11
CA TYR A 481 3.37 -6.16 -13.51
C TYR A 481 4.25 -5.51 -12.43
N ALA A 482 3.82 -4.38 -11.86
CA ALA A 482 4.58 -3.72 -10.79
C ALA A 482 4.69 -4.61 -9.53
N VAL A 483 3.61 -5.30 -9.15
CA VAL A 483 3.61 -6.25 -8.02
C VAL A 483 4.62 -7.38 -8.22
N GLU A 484 4.73 -7.90 -9.44
CA GLU A 484 5.66 -8.98 -9.78
C GLU A 484 7.12 -8.49 -9.86
N GLN A 485 7.35 -7.31 -10.41
CA GLN A 485 8.70 -6.82 -10.70
C GLN A 485 9.39 -6.19 -9.49
N VAL A 486 8.66 -5.47 -8.64
CA VAL A 486 9.27 -4.76 -7.49
C VAL A 486 10.04 -5.70 -6.56
N PRO A 487 9.52 -6.89 -6.16
CA PRO A 487 10.29 -7.83 -5.34
C PRO A 487 11.59 -8.30 -6.00
N LEU A 488 11.57 -8.51 -7.33
CA LEU A 488 12.75 -8.93 -8.09
C LEU A 488 13.80 -7.82 -8.15
N LEU A 489 13.37 -6.58 -8.37
CA LEU A 489 14.24 -5.41 -8.37
C LEU A 489 14.85 -5.17 -6.99
N ALA A 490 14.03 -5.26 -5.94
CA ALA A 490 14.48 -5.12 -4.56
C ALA A 490 15.53 -6.18 -4.19
N LYS A 491 15.28 -7.44 -4.55
CA LYS A 491 16.25 -8.53 -4.35
C LYS A 491 17.58 -8.26 -5.07
N GLY A 492 17.52 -7.69 -6.28
CA GLY A 492 18.70 -7.34 -7.08
C GLY A 492 19.61 -6.29 -6.43
N ILE A 493 19.09 -5.50 -5.49
CA ILE A 493 19.84 -4.50 -4.71
C ILE A 493 20.04 -4.92 -3.24
N GLY A 494 19.80 -6.19 -2.92
CA GLY A 494 19.98 -6.72 -1.56
C GLY A 494 18.84 -6.37 -0.60
N GLY A 495 17.72 -5.87 -1.11
CA GLY A 495 16.58 -5.44 -0.34
C GLY A 495 15.33 -6.33 -0.46
N ILE A 496 14.30 -5.98 0.27
CA ILE A 496 12.99 -6.63 0.22
C ILE A 496 11.93 -5.54 0.14
N GLN A 497 11.14 -5.57 -0.93
CA GLN A 497 9.97 -4.71 -1.09
C GLN A 497 8.85 -5.53 -1.70
N GLN A 498 7.71 -5.59 -1.02
CA GLN A 498 6.53 -6.30 -1.47
C GLN A 498 5.38 -5.31 -1.62
N PRO A 499 4.95 -4.97 -2.84
CA PRO A 499 3.81 -4.08 -3.02
C PRO A 499 2.51 -4.71 -2.55
N PHE A 500 1.65 -3.89 -1.99
CA PHE A 500 0.27 -4.25 -1.68
C PHE A 500 -0.63 -3.88 -2.87
N TYR A 501 -1.44 -4.83 -3.32
CA TYR A 501 -2.40 -4.60 -4.40
C TYR A 501 -3.79 -5.10 -4.00
N ARG A 502 -4.80 -4.29 -4.28
CA ARG A 502 -6.20 -4.68 -4.20
C ARG A 502 -6.96 -4.17 -5.42
N GLY A 503 -7.47 -5.11 -6.19
CA GLY A 503 -8.42 -4.86 -7.28
C GLY A 503 -9.86 -4.71 -6.77
N ILE A 504 -10.78 -4.50 -7.69
CA ILE A 504 -12.22 -4.44 -7.40
C ILE A 504 -12.83 -5.75 -7.85
N GLN A 505 -13.39 -6.50 -6.91
CA GLN A 505 -14.07 -7.77 -7.21
C GLN A 505 -15.26 -7.55 -8.15
N ASN A 506 -15.43 -8.47 -9.09
CA ASN A 506 -16.54 -8.47 -10.06
C ASN A 506 -16.64 -7.22 -10.96
N GLN A 507 -15.59 -6.40 -11.03
CA GLN A 507 -15.51 -5.29 -11.96
C GLN A 507 -14.49 -5.60 -13.06
N ARG A 508 -14.82 -5.27 -14.31
CA ARG A 508 -13.86 -5.41 -15.42
C ARG A 508 -12.79 -4.35 -15.30
N SER A 509 -11.55 -4.72 -15.57
CA SER A 509 -10.44 -3.78 -15.72
C SER A 509 -10.74 -2.72 -16.77
N PHE A 510 -9.98 -1.64 -16.78
CA PHE A 510 -10.15 -0.55 -17.72
C PHE A 510 -8.81 0.02 -18.18
N ASP A 511 -8.82 0.64 -19.34
CA ASP A 511 -7.64 1.28 -19.89
C ASP A 511 -7.50 2.72 -19.37
N VAL A 512 -6.30 3.10 -18.96
CA VAL A 512 -5.94 4.48 -18.56
C VAL A 512 -5.17 5.21 -19.63
N GLY A 513 -4.74 4.52 -20.69
CA GLY A 513 -3.99 5.10 -21.79
C GLY A 513 -3.85 4.16 -22.98
N ARG A 514 -3.42 4.71 -24.12
CA ARG A 514 -2.96 4.00 -25.30
C ARG A 514 -1.49 4.34 -25.54
N VAL A 515 -0.72 3.39 -26.05
CA VAL A 515 0.72 3.56 -26.21
C VAL A 515 1.12 3.22 -27.63
N THR A 516 1.68 4.23 -28.31
CA THR A 516 2.31 4.09 -29.63
C THR A 516 3.82 4.06 -29.47
N GLU A 517 4.57 3.72 -30.52
CA GLU A 517 6.05 3.76 -30.47
C GLU A 517 6.57 5.17 -30.16
N GLU A 518 5.87 6.21 -30.61
CA GLU A 518 6.20 7.60 -30.28
C GLU A 518 6.01 7.89 -28.78
N VAL A 519 4.94 7.39 -28.17
CA VAL A 519 4.68 7.51 -26.73
C VAL A 519 5.74 6.75 -25.94
N LYS A 520 6.08 5.50 -26.34
CA LYS A 520 7.15 4.71 -25.71
C LYS A 520 8.50 5.45 -25.70
N ALA A 521 8.85 6.08 -26.80
CA ALA A 521 10.11 6.83 -26.93
C ALA A 521 10.17 8.05 -25.99
N LYS A 522 9.01 8.67 -25.69
CA LYS A 522 8.91 9.83 -24.80
C LYS A 522 8.84 9.48 -23.30
N ILE A 523 8.48 8.24 -22.96
CA ILE A 523 8.49 7.78 -21.57
C ILE A 523 9.93 7.50 -21.13
N ARG A 524 10.47 8.37 -20.29
CA ARG A 524 11.82 8.23 -19.76
C ARG A 524 11.84 7.16 -18.65
N ILE A 525 12.83 6.28 -18.69
CA ILE A 525 13.16 5.31 -17.65
C ILE A 525 14.60 5.57 -17.27
N SER A 526 14.88 5.69 -15.98
CA SER A 526 16.24 5.87 -15.49
C SER A 526 17.09 4.63 -15.74
N GLU A 527 18.34 4.84 -16.17
CA GLU A 527 19.33 3.77 -16.26
C GLU A 527 20.02 3.58 -14.91
N PRO A 528 20.50 2.34 -14.61
CA PRO A 528 21.25 2.10 -13.40
C PRO A 528 22.47 3.01 -13.29
N LYS A 529 22.65 3.60 -12.11
CA LYS A 529 23.76 4.52 -11.83
C LYS A 529 24.73 3.91 -10.84
N PRO A 530 26.01 4.27 -10.92
CA PRO A 530 26.99 3.82 -9.94
C PRO A 530 26.69 4.40 -8.57
N VAL A 531 26.89 3.58 -7.54
CA VAL A 531 26.78 3.98 -6.13
C VAL A 531 28.16 4.36 -5.60
N LEU A 532 28.26 5.51 -4.94
CA LEU A 532 29.47 6.00 -4.28
C LEU A 532 29.21 6.11 -2.77
N LEU A 533 29.95 5.34 -1.97
CA LEU A 533 29.92 5.37 -0.52
C LEU A 533 31.15 6.12 0.03
N VAL A 534 30.93 7.11 0.87
CA VAL A 534 32.01 7.81 1.58
C VAL A 534 32.34 7.04 2.84
N ARG A 535 33.57 6.50 2.96
CA ARG A 535 33.97 5.61 4.06
C ARG A 535 34.61 6.34 5.21
N SER A 536 35.79 6.86 4.98
CA SER A 536 36.60 7.47 6.05
C SER A 536 37.49 8.58 5.52
N PHE A 537 37.61 9.61 6.31
CA PHE A 537 38.66 10.63 6.18
C PHE A 537 39.41 10.70 7.48
N GLN A 538 40.75 10.85 7.43
CA GLN A 538 41.59 10.86 8.63
C GLN A 538 42.75 11.85 8.46
N GLU A 539 43.02 12.62 9.49
CA GLU A 539 44.24 13.40 9.57
C GLU A 539 45.41 12.44 9.82
N GLU A 540 46.55 12.62 9.08
CA GLU A 540 47.63 11.63 9.04
C GLU A 540 48.33 11.44 10.39
N THR A 541 48.41 12.48 11.24
CA THR A 541 49.09 12.42 12.53
C THR A 541 48.17 12.02 13.69
N GLN A 542 46.90 12.39 13.63
CA GLN A 542 45.93 12.16 14.70
C GLN A 542 45.08 10.90 14.49
N PHE A 543 45.05 10.35 13.25
CA PHE A 543 44.27 9.18 12.87
C PHE A 543 42.75 9.36 13.06
N ASP A 544 42.30 10.62 13.14
CA ASP A 544 40.87 10.98 13.33
C ASP A 544 40.46 12.04 12.31
N ASP A 545 39.14 12.21 12.10
CA ASP A 545 38.57 13.23 11.17
C ASP A 545 38.26 14.54 11.91
N VAL A 546 39.33 15.23 12.33
CA VAL A 546 39.23 16.49 13.11
C VAL A 546 38.56 17.65 12.36
N LEU A 547 38.42 17.57 11.05
CA LEU A 547 37.73 18.55 10.22
C LEU A 547 36.28 18.15 9.84
N ASP A 548 35.83 16.96 10.27
CA ASP A 548 34.54 16.40 9.89
C ASP A 548 34.35 16.35 8.35
N LEU A 549 35.47 16.02 7.66
CA LEU A 549 35.52 16.07 6.20
C LEU A 549 34.66 14.97 5.57
N LYS A 550 34.56 13.81 6.23
CA LYS A 550 33.65 12.73 5.80
C LYS A 550 32.23 13.25 5.66
N ASN A 551 31.65 13.81 6.73
CA ASN A 551 30.28 14.29 6.72
C ASN A 551 30.07 15.44 5.72
N LYS A 552 31.08 16.30 5.55
CA LYS A 552 31.02 17.38 4.55
C LYS A 552 30.98 16.86 3.10
N VAL A 553 31.73 15.80 2.79
CA VAL A 553 31.69 15.15 1.48
C VAL A 553 30.38 14.39 1.28
N GLU A 554 29.87 13.72 2.31
CA GLU A 554 28.54 13.08 2.28
C GLU A 554 27.42 14.11 2.05
N ASN A 555 27.47 15.24 2.74
CA ASN A 555 26.50 16.32 2.54
C ASN A 555 26.57 16.88 1.12
N ALA A 556 27.77 17.13 0.58
CA ALA A 556 27.93 17.58 -0.81
C ALA A 556 27.39 16.56 -1.83
N LEU A 557 27.54 15.27 -1.56
CA LEU A 557 26.98 14.20 -2.39
C LEU A 557 25.44 14.16 -2.29
N ASN A 558 24.88 14.29 -1.10
CA ASN A 558 23.45 14.37 -0.87
C ASN A 558 22.83 15.61 -1.54
N ASP A 559 23.49 16.77 -1.45
CA ASP A 559 23.05 18.01 -2.12
C ASP A 559 23.09 17.88 -3.66
N LEU A 560 24.09 17.20 -4.21
CA LEU A 560 24.17 16.89 -5.62
C LEU A 560 22.99 16.02 -6.07
N ILE A 561 22.69 14.96 -5.30
CA ILE A 561 21.57 14.05 -5.57
C ILE A 561 20.23 14.78 -5.42
N ALA A 562 20.06 15.56 -4.37
CA ALA A 562 18.85 16.36 -4.13
C ALA A 562 18.61 17.38 -5.27
N THR A 563 19.68 17.99 -5.79
CA THR A 563 19.59 19.00 -6.86
C THR A 563 19.31 18.38 -8.22
N ARG A 564 19.94 17.25 -8.55
CA ARG A 564 19.87 16.61 -9.87
C ARG A 564 18.85 15.46 -9.96
N GLY A 565 18.40 14.95 -8.83
CA GLY A 565 17.44 13.83 -8.80
C GLY A 565 17.92 12.64 -9.62
N ALA A 566 17.06 12.13 -10.47
CA ALA A 566 17.35 11.02 -11.38
C ALA A 566 18.49 11.31 -12.39
N ASP A 567 18.87 12.57 -12.61
CA ASP A 567 19.97 12.96 -13.50
C ASP A 567 21.33 13.09 -12.77
N ALA A 568 21.38 12.73 -11.47
CA ALA A 568 22.66 12.69 -10.73
C ALA A 568 23.60 11.63 -11.35
N PRO A 569 24.89 11.93 -11.54
CA PRO A 569 25.84 11.01 -12.18
C PRO A 569 26.20 9.82 -11.30
N VAL A 570 26.08 9.97 -9.99
CA VAL A 570 26.32 8.94 -8.97
C VAL A 570 25.25 9.05 -7.89
N LEU A 571 24.97 7.95 -7.20
CA LEU A 571 24.06 7.88 -6.08
C LEU A 571 24.79 7.46 -4.81
N THR A 572 24.20 7.67 -3.65
CA THR A 572 24.69 7.15 -2.38
C THR A 572 23.61 6.36 -1.67
N MET A 573 24.00 5.57 -0.65
CA MET A 573 23.11 4.77 0.16
C MET A 573 23.57 4.79 1.62
N GLU A 574 22.64 4.74 2.55
CA GLU A 574 22.92 4.54 3.98
C GLU A 574 23.25 3.07 4.31
N ALA A 575 24.02 2.40 3.48
CA ALA A 575 24.44 1.03 3.70
C ALA A 575 25.95 0.96 3.95
N LYS A 576 26.37 0.13 4.93
CA LYS A 576 27.81 -0.11 5.15
C LYS A 576 28.48 -0.79 3.97
N ASP A 577 27.78 -1.67 3.28
CA ASP A 577 28.25 -2.39 2.10
C ASP A 577 27.12 -2.54 1.07
N TYR A 578 27.47 -2.29 -0.19
CA TYR A 578 26.58 -2.49 -1.32
C TYR A 578 27.34 -3.20 -2.45
N PRO A 579 26.81 -4.31 -3.02
CA PRO A 579 27.48 -5.05 -4.08
C PRO A 579 27.79 -4.16 -5.29
N GLY A 580 29.08 -4.05 -5.65
CA GLY A 580 29.50 -3.25 -6.81
C GLY A 580 29.61 -1.75 -6.56
N ALA A 581 29.37 -1.26 -5.35
CA ALA A 581 29.56 0.14 -5.00
C ALA A 581 31.03 0.56 -5.08
N TYR A 582 31.23 1.82 -5.44
CA TYR A 582 32.48 2.51 -5.27
C TYR A 582 32.59 3.04 -3.84
N THR A 583 33.77 3.01 -3.26
CA THR A 583 34.04 3.57 -1.93
C THR A 583 35.13 4.63 -2.02
N LEU A 584 34.88 5.77 -1.40
CA LEU A 584 35.82 6.89 -1.30
C LEU A 584 36.39 6.95 0.10
N SER A 585 37.71 6.96 0.22
CA SER A 585 38.43 7.20 1.47
C SER A 585 39.52 8.23 1.23
N GLY A 586 39.85 9.02 2.27
CA GLY A 586 40.83 10.05 2.19
C GLY A 586 41.71 10.14 3.44
N ARG A 587 42.97 10.58 3.27
CA ARG A 587 43.86 11.06 4.33
C ARG A 587 44.23 12.49 4.05
N TYR A 588 44.42 13.29 5.10
CA TYR A 588 44.80 14.68 4.92
C TYR A 588 45.84 15.15 5.90
N THR A 589 46.63 16.12 5.47
CA THR A 589 47.62 16.82 6.27
C THR A 589 47.24 18.29 6.42
N LEU A 590 47.61 18.85 7.58
CA LEU A 590 47.34 20.25 7.93
C LEU A 590 48.67 21.01 8.03
N ARG A 591 48.75 22.13 7.29
CA ARG A 591 49.86 23.08 7.39
C ARG A 591 49.31 24.50 7.58
N GLY A 592 49.13 24.86 8.87
CA GLY A 592 48.44 26.13 9.17
C GLY A 592 46.99 26.12 8.69
N GLU A 593 46.65 27.01 7.75
CA GLU A 593 45.37 27.09 7.11
C GLU A 593 45.23 26.13 5.90
N GLU A 594 46.33 25.67 5.36
CA GLU A 594 46.33 24.81 4.17
C GLU A 594 46.03 23.35 4.53
N ILE A 595 45.18 22.72 3.69
CA ILE A 595 44.80 21.31 3.79
C ILE A 595 45.18 20.62 2.49
N SER A 596 45.84 19.50 2.55
CA SER A 596 46.08 18.61 1.42
C SER A 596 45.40 17.27 1.69
N VAL A 597 44.45 16.87 0.86
CA VAL A 597 43.66 15.64 0.97
C VAL A 597 44.06 14.67 -0.12
N SER A 598 44.61 13.52 0.24
CA SER A 598 44.88 12.40 -0.65
C SER A 598 43.74 11.42 -0.59
N CYS A 599 43.05 11.20 -1.69
CA CYS A 599 41.87 10.37 -1.82
C CYS A 599 42.12 9.15 -2.69
N LYS A 600 41.48 8.03 -2.31
CA LYS A 600 41.41 6.81 -3.13
C LYS A 600 39.97 6.38 -3.32
N VAL A 601 39.65 5.98 -4.56
CA VAL A 601 38.37 5.38 -4.91
C VAL A 601 38.60 3.90 -5.17
N PHE A 602 37.79 3.06 -4.54
CA PHE A 602 37.85 1.60 -4.69
C PHE A 602 36.55 1.07 -5.28
N ARG A 603 36.63 -0.01 -6.04
CA ARG A 603 35.49 -0.87 -6.38
C ARG A 603 35.73 -2.24 -5.74
N ALA A 604 34.91 -2.61 -4.78
CA ALA A 604 35.22 -3.69 -3.83
C ALA A 604 36.58 -3.42 -3.14
N THR A 605 37.56 -4.29 -3.33
CA THR A 605 38.91 -4.17 -2.74
C THR A 605 39.95 -3.57 -3.68
N VAL A 606 39.57 -3.28 -4.95
CA VAL A 606 40.51 -2.81 -5.99
C VAL A 606 40.45 -1.28 -6.08
N ALA A 607 41.60 -0.62 -5.94
CA ALA A 607 41.69 0.81 -6.18
C ALA A 607 41.52 1.10 -7.67
N VAL A 608 40.52 1.92 -8.01
CA VAL A 608 40.21 2.33 -9.39
C VAL A 608 40.86 3.66 -9.76
N GLY A 609 41.29 4.40 -8.75
CA GLY A 609 42.04 5.65 -8.95
C GLY A 609 42.33 6.36 -7.64
N GLU A 610 43.29 7.29 -7.74
CA GLU A 610 43.69 8.18 -6.64
C GLU A 610 43.88 9.60 -7.12
N PHE A 611 43.71 10.57 -6.24
CA PHE A 611 43.89 11.98 -6.54
C PHE A 611 44.19 12.79 -5.28
N VAL A 612 44.74 13.97 -5.43
CA VAL A 612 44.98 14.92 -4.35
C VAL A 612 44.22 16.21 -4.63
N VAL A 613 43.61 16.75 -3.56
CA VAL A 613 42.93 18.05 -3.59
C VAL A 613 43.47 18.91 -2.49
N THR A 614 43.72 20.18 -2.77
CA THR A 614 44.18 21.17 -1.79
C THR A 614 43.12 22.21 -1.52
N GLY A 615 43.05 22.72 -0.27
CA GLY A 615 42.10 23.75 0.11
C GLY A 615 42.52 24.43 1.42
N THR A 616 41.60 25.16 2.03
CA THR A 616 41.85 25.87 3.30
C THR A 616 40.77 25.54 4.34
N LYS A 617 41.12 25.68 5.62
CA LYS A 617 40.19 25.47 6.74
C LYS A 617 38.96 26.40 6.66
N SER A 618 39.15 27.62 6.15
CA SER A 618 38.08 28.59 5.98
C SER A 618 37.08 28.23 4.86
N LYS A 619 37.41 27.25 3.96
CA LYS A 619 36.63 26.86 2.78
C LYS A 619 36.42 25.34 2.70
N LEU A 620 36.03 24.73 3.81
CA LEU A 620 35.78 23.27 3.86
C LEU A 620 34.66 22.78 2.92
N PRO A 621 33.55 23.52 2.72
CA PRO A 621 32.52 23.09 1.77
C PRO A 621 33.04 23.02 0.34
N GLU A 622 33.83 24.02 -0.12
CA GLU A 622 34.42 24.02 -1.45
C GLU A 622 35.45 22.89 -1.61
N LEU A 623 36.23 22.59 -0.55
CA LEU A 623 37.15 21.45 -0.53
C LEU A 623 36.38 20.14 -0.69
N ALA A 624 35.31 19.93 0.07
CA ALA A 624 34.46 18.75 0.00
C ALA A 624 33.84 18.57 -1.41
N GLN A 625 33.37 19.66 -2.00
CA GLN A 625 32.84 19.66 -3.38
C GLN A 625 33.90 19.30 -4.42
N SER A 626 35.14 19.77 -4.22
CA SER A 626 36.28 19.45 -5.09
C SER A 626 36.68 17.98 -4.99
N VAL A 627 36.66 17.41 -3.77
CA VAL A 627 36.89 15.98 -3.52
C VAL A 627 35.82 15.16 -4.23
N LEU A 628 34.54 15.52 -4.09
CA LEU A 628 33.42 14.84 -4.73
C LEU A 628 33.53 14.87 -6.27
N THR A 629 33.82 16.03 -6.84
CA THR A 629 33.95 16.21 -8.30
C THR A 629 35.06 15.32 -8.88
N ARG A 630 36.21 15.23 -8.19
CA ARG A 630 37.31 14.34 -8.60
C ARG A 630 36.97 12.88 -8.46
N ALA A 631 36.27 12.49 -7.35
CA ALA A 631 35.83 11.12 -7.16
C ALA A 631 34.84 10.68 -8.25
N GLN A 632 33.88 11.52 -8.63
CA GLN A 632 32.91 11.25 -9.72
C GLN A 632 33.59 10.94 -11.05
N ALA A 633 34.70 11.61 -11.39
CA ALA A 633 35.42 11.37 -12.63
C ALA A 633 36.04 9.96 -12.72
N LEU A 634 36.22 9.27 -11.58
CA LEU A 634 36.75 7.91 -11.48
C LEU A 634 35.66 6.84 -11.44
N VAL A 635 34.43 7.24 -11.19
CA VAL A 635 33.28 6.34 -11.09
C VAL A 635 32.66 6.17 -12.46
N LYS A 636 32.58 4.93 -12.94
CA LYS A 636 31.96 4.59 -14.24
C LYS A 636 30.72 3.74 -14.03
N PRO A 637 29.70 3.85 -14.90
CA PRO A 637 28.53 2.97 -14.88
C PRO A 637 28.84 1.49 -14.93
#